data_cea787f4d5d80ee1504bf90c34d88144
#
_entry.id   cea787f4d5d80ee1504bf90c34d88144
#
_cell.length_a   1.000
_cell.length_b   1.000
_cell.length_c   1.000
_cell.angle_alpha   90.00
_cell.angle_beta   90.00
_cell.angle_gamma   90.00
#
_symmetry.space_group_name_H-M   'P 1'
#
loop_
_entity.id
_entity.type
_entity.pdbx_description
1 polymer ?
#
loop_
_entity_poly.entity_id
_entity_poly.type
_entity_poly.pdbx_seq_one_letter_code
_entity_poly.pdbx_strand_id
1 'polypeptide(L)'
;MWVIDSKLWGRRVRWDPRQGWMHGQSAITPELNTTRWEVAEVEQALGDTLARAARHVDGDRGIIVHQAWCVHGEPLPGGKLVVDGETIVNPRHLLSLLRAGRGPTLPPAAIEEIASMAEVTLQASLPPI
;
A
#
# COMPACT_ATOMS: atom_id res chain seq x y z
N MET A 1 5.40 -4.18 6.55
CA MET A 1 5.81 -3.51 5.30
C MET A 1 4.60 -2.89 4.63
N TRP A 2 4.76 -1.75 4.01
CA TRP A 2 3.68 -1.07 3.28
C TRP A 2 3.95 -1.06 1.78
N VAL A 3 2.95 -1.38 0.98
CA VAL A 3 2.89 -1.10 -0.45
C VAL A 3 1.98 0.10 -0.65
N ILE A 4 2.53 1.17 -1.18
CA ILE A 4 1.81 2.44 -1.35
C ILE A 4 1.63 2.70 -2.84
N ASP A 5 0.38 2.74 -3.28
CA ASP A 5 0.03 3.13 -4.63
C ASP A 5 -0.28 4.63 -4.67
N SER A 6 0.40 5.34 -5.54
CA SER A 6 0.20 6.78 -5.73
C SER A 6 -0.78 7.02 -6.85
N LYS A 7 -1.86 7.74 -6.56
CA LYS A 7 -2.90 8.10 -7.53
C LYS A 7 -3.03 9.61 -7.67
N LEU A 8 -3.23 10.06 -8.89
CA LEU A 8 -3.57 11.45 -9.16
C LEU A 8 -5.06 11.53 -9.53
N TRP A 9 -5.86 12.05 -8.60
CA TRP A 9 -7.29 12.27 -8.82
C TRP A 9 -7.57 13.76 -8.95
N GLY A 10 -7.93 14.19 -10.15
CA GLY A 10 -8.29 15.57 -10.42
C GLY A 10 -9.78 15.88 -10.20
N ARG A 11 -10.55 14.92 -9.72
CA ARG A 11 -11.98 15.05 -9.49
C ARG A 11 -12.31 14.84 -8.02
N ARG A 12 -13.40 15.49 -7.56
CA ARG A 12 -13.86 15.41 -6.19
C ARG A 12 -14.22 13.99 -5.79
N VAL A 13 -13.76 13.58 -4.62
CA VAL A 13 -14.15 12.32 -3.98
C VAL A 13 -15.45 12.54 -3.22
N ARG A 14 -16.46 11.70 -3.47
CA ARG A 14 -17.79 11.82 -2.89
C ARG A 14 -18.44 10.47 -2.68
N TRP A 15 -19.39 10.43 -1.77
CA TRP A 15 -20.26 9.27 -1.57
C TRP A 15 -21.49 9.36 -2.48
N ASP A 16 -21.75 8.24 -3.17
CA ASP A 16 -22.97 8.05 -3.96
C ASP A 16 -23.80 6.93 -3.34
N PRO A 17 -25.10 7.15 -3.03
CA PRO A 17 -25.93 6.13 -2.38
C PRO A 17 -26.11 4.83 -3.17
N ARG A 18 -25.90 4.86 -4.49
CA ARG A 18 -26.04 3.68 -5.36
C ARG A 18 -24.72 2.99 -5.64
N GLN A 19 -23.65 3.79 -5.80
CA GLN A 19 -22.36 3.29 -6.28
C GLN A 19 -21.26 3.29 -5.20
N GLY A 20 -21.53 3.84 -4.02
CA GLY A 20 -20.53 3.99 -2.97
C GLY A 20 -19.57 5.15 -3.21
N TRP A 21 -18.34 5.02 -2.77
CA TRP A 21 -17.33 6.04 -2.94
C TRP A 21 -16.89 6.18 -4.39
N MET A 22 -16.79 7.43 -4.85
CA MET A 22 -16.46 7.77 -6.22
C MET A 22 -15.44 8.91 -6.29
N HIS A 23 -14.60 8.90 -7.31
CA HIS A 23 -13.87 10.09 -7.74
C HIS A 23 -14.38 10.51 -9.12
N GLY A 24 -14.96 11.72 -9.21
CA GLY A 24 -15.68 12.15 -10.40
C GLY A 24 -16.83 11.19 -10.72
N GLN A 25 -16.83 10.62 -11.90
CA GLN A 25 -17.83 9.66 -12.37
C GLN A 25 -17.40 8.20 -12.19
N SER A 26 -16.25 7.96 -11.63
CA SER A 26 -15.68 6.62 -11.50
C SER A 26 -15.82 6.08 -10.08
N ALA A 27 -16.31 4.86 -9.94
CA ALA A 27 -16.33 4.15 -8.66
C ALA A 27 -14.91 3.78 -8.22
N ILE A 28 -14.63 3.89 -6.92
CA ILE A 28 -13.31 3.61 -6.35
C ILE A 28 -13.08 2.11 -6.17
N THR A 29 -14.10 1.36 -5.78
CA THR A 29 -13.98 -0.08 -5.48
C THR A 29 -13.33 -0.90 -6.59
N PRO A 30 -13.67 -0.74 -7.89
CA PRO A 30 -12.99 -1.49 -8.95
C PRO A 30 -11.49 -1.22 -9.04
N GLU A 31 -11.07 0.04 -8.81
CA GLU A 31 -9.65 0.41 -8.80
C GLU A 31 -8.91 -0.21 -7.61
N LEU A 32 -9.56 -0.29 -6.44
CA LEU A 32 -9.01 -0.97 -5.27
C LEU A 32 -8.74 -2.46 -5.55
N ASN A 33 -9.63 -3.13 -6.24
CA ASN A 33 -9.46 -4.53 -6.60
C ASN A 33 -8.23 -4.75 -7.49
N THR A 34 -7.97 -3.84 -8.42
CA THR A 34 -6.75 -3.87 -9.25
C THR A 34 -5.50 -3.73 -8.39
N THR A 35 -5.50 -2.80 -7.43
CA THR A 35 -4.36 -2.58 -6.54
C THR A 35 -4.10 -3.76 -5.61
N ARG A 36 -5.14 -4.45 -5.15
CA ARG A 36 -4.98 -5.70 -4.39
C ARG A 36 -4.21 -6.75 -5.19
N TRP A 37 -4.43 -6.79 -6.46
CA TRP A 37 -3.70 -7.68 -7.37
C TRP A 37 -2.21 -7.34 -7.43
N GLU A 38 -1.90 -6.06 -7.52
CA GLU A 38 -0.51 -5.56 -7.50
C GLU A 38 0.20 -5.91 -6.19
N VAL A 39 -0.48 -5.78 -5.05
CA VAL A 39 0.06 -6.17 -3.75
C VAL A 39 0.35 -7.67 -3.69
N ALA A 40 -0.55 -8.50 -4.20
CA ALA A 40 -0.36 -9.95 -4.26
C ALA A 40 0.86 -10.32 -5.13
N GLU A 41 1.08 -9.61 -6.23
CA GLU A 41 2.28 -9.79 -7.07
C GLU A 41 3.57 -9.42 -6.32
N VAL A 42 3.57 -8.33 -5.55
CA VAL A 42 4.71 -7.93 -4.72
C VAL A 42 4.99 -8.98 -3.65
N GLU A 43 3.96 -9.48 -2.97
CA GLU A 43 4.09 -10.54 -1.98
C GLU A 43 4.68 -11.81 -2.60
N GLN A 44 4.25 -12.18 -3.78
CA GLN A 44 4.77 -13.35 -4.49
C GLN A 44 6.23 -13.13 -4.91
N ALA A 45 6.55 -11.99 -5.48
CA ALA A 45 7.90 -11.66 -5.92
C ALA A 45 8.91 -11.61 -4.77
N LEU A 46 8.49 -11.13 -3.61
CA LEU A 46 9.34 -10.97 -2.43
C LEU A 46 9.16 -12.08 -1.39
N GLY A 47 8.38 -13.13 -1.68
CA GLY A 47 8.00 -14.15 -0.70
C GLY A 47 9.19 -14.78 0.01
N ASP A 48 10.21 -15.22 -0.72
CA ASP A 48 11.42 -15.81 -0.15
C ASP A 48 12.23 -14.79 0.68
N THR A 49 12.29 -13.54 0.22
CA THR A 49 12.97 -12.45 0.92
C THR A 49 12.27 -12.13 2.23
N LEU A 50 10.94 -12.04 2.22
CA LEU A 50 10.14 -11.76 3.40
C LEU A 50 10.24 -12.91 4.42
N ALA A 51 10.25 -14.16 3.95
CA ALA A 51 10.42 -15.32 4.81
C ALA A 51 11.79 -15.33 5.48
N ARG A 52 12.86 -14.98 4.76
CA ARG A 52 14.22 -14.86 5.33
C ARG A 52 14.32 -13.69 6.31
N ALA A 53 13.78 -12.55 5.96
CA ALA A 53 13.79 -11.37 6.82
C ALA A 53 12.98 -11.58 8.11
N ALA A 54 11.94 -12.40 8.06
CA ALA A 54 11.12 -12.74 9.22
C ALA A 54 11.91 -13.38 10.38
N ARG A 55 13.07 -14.00 10.10
CA ARG A 55 13.95 -14.54 11.16
C ARG A 55 14.47 -13.48 12.13
N HIS A 56 14.49 -12.21 11.71
CA HIS A 56 14.92 -11.09 12.55
C HIS A 56 13.78 -10.52 13.40
N VAL A 57 12.55 -11.02 13.21
CA VAL A 57 11.34 -10.55 13.91
C VAL A 57 11.01 -11.55 15.01
N ASP A 58 10.81 -11.04 16.22
CA ASP A 58 10.42 -11.88 17.35
C ASP A 58 8.99 -12.43 17.17
N GLY A 59 8.84 -13.74 17.31
CA GLY A 59 7.56 -14.45 17.23
C GLY A 59 7.35 -15.18 15.91
N ASP A 60 6.33 -16.04 15.89
CA ASP A 60 5.98 -16.87 14.71
C ASP A 60 5.18 -16.12 13.64
N ARG A 61 5.03 -14.82 13.80
CA ARG A 61 4.32 -13.97 12.83
C ARG A 61 5.29 -13.53 11.75
N GLY A 62 5.04 -13.92 10.52
CA GLY A 62 5.77 -13.43 9.37
C GLY A 62 5.62 -11.91 9.19
N ILE A 63 6.34 -11.37 8.23
CA ILE A 63 6.21 -9.95 7.86
C ILE A 63 4.90 -9.75 7.12
N ILE A 64 4.04 -8.90 7.66
CA ILE A 64 2.75 -8.58 7.06
C ILE A 64 2.93 -7.43 6.06
N VAL A 65 2.36 -7.59 4.88
CA VAL A 65 2.32 -6.55 3.86
C VAL A 65 0.99 -5.82 3.94
N HIS A 66 1.06 -4.52 4.18
CA HIS A 66 -0.11 -3.63 4.22
C HIS A 66 -0.17 -2.81 2.95
N GLN A 67 -1.38 -2.41 2.58
CA GLN A 67 -1.64 -1.58 1.41
C GLN A 67 -2.20 -0.23 1.84
N ALA A 68 -1.79 0.82 1.14
CA ALA A 68 -2.43 2.13 1.24
C ALA A 68 -2.37 2.84 -0.11
N TRP A 69 -3.34 3.71 -0.35
CA TRP A 69 -3.32 4.63 -1.49
C TRP A 69 -2.96 6.02 -1.01
N CYS A 70 -2.01 6.64 -1.69
CA CYS A 70 -1.69 8.06 -1.50
C CYS A 70 -2.26 8.84 -2.68
N VAL A 71 -3.30 9.62 -2.43
CA VAL A 71 -4.04 10.36 -3.45
C VAL A 71 -3.59 11.81 -3.48
N HIS A 72 -3.07 12.21 -4.64
CA HIS A 72 -2.71 13.58 -4.96
C HIS A 72 -3.83 14.26 -5.74
N GLY A 73 -3.92 15.56 -5.69
CA GLY A 73 -4.92 16.36 -6.37
C GLY A 73 -6.00 16.84 -5.41
N GLU A 74 -7.25 16.40 -5.61
CA GLU A 74 -8.35 16.82 -4.76
C GLU A 74 -8.22 16.31 -3.32
N PRO A 75 -8.53 17.15 -2.32
CA PRO A 75 -8.55 16.72 -0.93
C PRO A 75 -9.61 15.63 -0.71
N LEU A 76 -9.23 14.61 0.04
CA LEU A 76 -10.18 13.61 0.55
C LEU A 76 -11.02 14.20 1.68
N PRO A 77 -12.26 13.75 1.88
CA PRO A 77 -13.04 14.11 3.06
C PRO A 77 -12.26 13.79 4.35
N GLY A 78 -11.92 14.82 5.13
CA GLY A 78 -11.10 14.66 6.33
C GLY A 78 -9.64 14.25 6.09
N GLY A 79 -9.17 14.22 4.84
CA GLY A 79 -7.79 13.87 4.49
C GLY A 79 -7.47 12.38 4.51
N LYS A 80 -8.38 11.54 5.00
CA LYS A 80 -8.25 10.10 5.11
C LYS A 80 -9.60 9.43 4.91
N LEU A 81 -9.61 8.35 4.18
CA LEU A 81 -10.81 7.60 3.87
C LEU A 81 -10.51 6.09 3.96
N VAL A 82 -11.47 5.32 4.44
CA VAL A 82 -11.41 3.85 4.42
C VAL A 82 -12.53 3.34 3.50
N VAL A 83 -12.16 2.62 2.46
CA VAL A 83 -13.09 2.03 1.49
C VAL A 83 -12.81 0.54 1.40
N ASP A 84 -13.82 -0.28 1.68
CA ASP A 84 -13.69 -1.75 1.66
C ASP A 84 -12.48 -2.27 2.45
N GLY A 85 -12.20 -1.64 3.61
CA GLY A 85 -11.09 -1.99 4.47
C GLY A 85 -9.73 -1.41 4.06
N GLU A 86 -9.65 -0.76 2.90
CA GLU A 86 -8.41 -0.17 2.39
C GLU A 86 -8.28 1.31 2.80
N THR A 87 -7.07 1.70 3.19
CA THR A 87 -6.80 3.06 3.62
C THR A 87 -6.36 3.93 2.45
N ILE A 88 -7.01 5.07 2.31
CA ILE A 88 -6.73 6.09 1.29
C ILE A 88 -6.41 7.40 2.00
N VAL A 89 -5.28 7.99 1.73
CA VAL A 89 -4.82 9.23 2.38
C VAL A 89 -4.31 10.24 1.38
N ASN A 90 -4.42 11.52 1.71
CA ASN A 90 -3.63 12.55 1.03
C ASN A 90 -2.18 12.54 1.53
N PRO A 91 -1.20 13.08 0.77
CA PRO A 91 0.20 13.03 1.13
C PRO A 91 0.51 13.55 2.53
N ARG A 92 -0.15 14.62 2.95
CA ARG A 92 0.04 15.22 4.29
C ARG A 92 -0.31 14.27 5.44
N HIS A 93 -1.12 13.25 5.22
CA HIS A 93 -1.53 12.27 6.22
C HIS A 93 -0.78 10.94 6.11
N LEU A 94 0.00 10.75 5.05
CA LEU A 94 0.72 9.49 4.80
C LEU A 94 1.72 9.19 5.91
N LEU A 95 2.50 10.16 6.33
CA LEU A 95 3.51 9.95 7.37
C LEU A 95 2.89 9.55 8.70
N SER A 96 1.76 10.17 9.08
CA SER A 96 1.02 9.79 10.27
C SER A 96 0.50 8.36 10.20
N LEU A 97 0.01 7.94 9.03
CA LEU A 97 -0.43 6.57 8.80
C LEU A 97 0.72 5.58 9.00
N LEU A 98 1.87 5.85 8.43
CA LEU A 98 3.05 4.97 8.54
C LEU A 98 3.59 4.92 9.97
N ARG A 99 3.61 6.07 10.68
CA ARG A 99 4.05 6.14 12.08
C ARG A 99 3.09 5.48 13.06
N ALA A 100 1.79 5.53 12.79
CA ALA A 100 0.78 4.85 13.62
C ALA A 100 1.00 3.33 13.62
N GLY A 101 1.54 2.79 12.53
CA GLY A 101 1.94 1.40 12.40
C GLY A 101 0.78 0.42 12.44
N ARG A 102 1.02 -0.78 11.94
CA ARG A 102 0.17 -1.95 12.15
C ARG A 102 1.10 -3.13 12.46
N GLY A 103 1.16 -3.50 13.73
CA GLY A 103 2.03 -4.56 14.17
C GLY A 103 3.41 -4.09 14.64
N PRO A 104 4.32 -5.01 14.94
CA PRO A 104 5.63 -4.69 15.46
C PRO A 104 6.50 -3.96 14.43
N THR A 105 7.33 -3.06 14.91
CA THR A 105 8.35 -2.40 14.09
C THR A 105 9.38 -3.41 13.63
N LEU A 106 9.74 -3.39 12.36
CA LEU A 106 10.79 -4.25 11.82
C LEU A 106 12.18 -3.81 12.33
N PRO A 107 13.03 -4.74 12.77
CA PRO A 107 14.40 -4.42 13.14
C PRO A 107 15.22 -3.99 11.91
N PRO A 108 16.30 -3.20 12.09
CA PRO A 108 17.12 -2.72 10.98
C PRO A 108 17.64 -3.82 10.05
N ALA A 109 18.01 -4.99 10.58
CA ALA A 109 18.48 -6.09 9.77
C ALA A 109 17.43 -6.63 8.82
N ALA A 110 16.15 -6.71 9.24
CA ALA A 110 15.03 -7.10 8.37
C ALA A 110 14.78 -6.06 7.28
N ILE A 111 14.79 -4.79 7.63
CA ILE A 111 14.61 -3.67 6.69
C ILE A 111 15.69 -3.70 5.61
N GLU A 112 16.95 -3.84 6.00
CA GLU A 112 18.08 -3.88 5.07
C GLU A 112 18.00 -5.07 4.12
N GLU A 113 17.67 -6.24 4.61
CA GLU A 113 17.52 -7.45 3.79
C GLU A 113 16.40 -7.30 2.76
N ILE A 114 15.23 -6.77 3.18
CA ILE A 114 14.10 -6.52 2.28
C ILE A 114 14.47 -5.46 1.23
N ALA A 115 15.05 -4.34 1.65
CA ALA A 115 15.40 -3.26 0.75
C ALA A 115 16.40 -3.69 -0.33
N SER A 116 17.45 -4.41 0.06
CA SER A 116 18.48 -4.89 -0.86
C SER A 116 17.93 -5.85 -1.91
N MET A 117 17.09 -6.79 -1.49
CA MET A 117 16.51 -7.79 -2.40
C MET A 117 15.35 -7.24 -3.21
N ALA A 118 14.55 -6.33 -2.66
CA ALA A 118 13.44 -5.71 -3.37
C ALA A 118 13.94 -4.89 -4.56
N GLU A 119 15.01 -4.14 -4.40
CA GLU A 119 15.61 -3.36 -5.49
C GLU A 119 15.96 -4.24 -6.70
N VAL A 120 16.64 -5.35 -6.46
CA VAL A 120 17.04 -6.29 -7.51
C VAL A 120 15.83 -7.01 -8.12
N THR A 121 14.96 -7.56 -7.29
CA THR A 121 13.82 -8.38 -7.72
C THR A 121 12.80 -7.57 -8.49
N LEU A 122 12.44 -6.38 -8.02
CA LEU A 122 11.44 -5.53 -8.66
C LEU A 122 11.97 -4.88 -9.93
N GLN A 123 13.25 -4.51 -9.99
CA GLN A 123 13.85 -4.02 -11.23
C GLN A 123 13.86 -5.10 -12.33
N ALA A 124 14.14 -6.35 -11.96
CA ALA A 124 14.14 -7.46 -12.91
C ALA A 124 12.76 -7.75 -13.50
N SER A 125 11.68 -7.38 -12.81
CA SER A 125 10.30 -7.57 -13.28
C SER A 125 9.72 -6.37 -14.04
N LEU A 126 10.44 -5.25 -14.12
CA LEU A 126 10.00 -4.11 -14.92
C LEU A 126 10.16 -4.40 -16.41
N PRO A 127 9.19 -3.98 -17.25
CA PRO A 127 9.36 -4.12 -18.70
C PRO A 127 10.54 -3.28 -19.20
N PRO A 128 11.25 -3.73 -20.22
CA PRO A 128 12.33 -2.94 -20.82
C PRO A 128 11.78 -1.65 -21.41
N ILE A 129 12.53 -0.59 -21.23
CA ILE A 129 12.17 0.75 -21.75
C ILE A 129 12.43 0.77 -23.26
#